data_953151cdd3116fad5d166ce0ad09253a
#
_entry.id   953151cdd3116fad5d166ce0ad09253a
#
_cell.length_a   1.000
_cell.length_b   1.000
_cell.length_c   1.000
_cell.angle_alpha   90.00
_cell.angle_beta   90.00
_cell.angle_gamma   90.00
#
_symmetry.space_group_name_H-M   'P 1'
#
loop_
_entity.id
_entity.type
_entity.pdbx_description
1 polymer ?
#
loop_
_entity_poly.entity_id
_entity_poly.type
_entity_poly.pdbx_seq_one_letter_code
_entity_poly.pdbx_strand_id
1 'polypeptide(L)'
;MELLDPRVDFVFKRIFASEGNKDVLLAFLNRVLQDAGALPLEEVVLLNPYTDKDDPQDKQSIFDIWARTVDGRLINIEMQLFNQYDMEKRTLYYWSKRYSSQLQTGGRYIELKKCITINILNYNVLPNAHTHSVFHLREDSSGAPLIDDIEIHFLELPKLKKAAVPGEEGLVNWLLFLKGDTDNWEVLKMNEPALQKAIETLEYLSQNPEARRRYEDRQKFLHDEASQRDGAQREGFAKGLEEGKKEGMKEGMKEGMKEGIKEGMKEGKSEGRKEGMEQAKLQIAKNLLRMGMDQQAVQAATGLTEDEIRTLN
;
A
#
# COMPACT_ATOMS: atom_id res chain seq x y z
N MET A 1 -31.88 13.49 -12.29
CA MET A 1 -30.66 14.34 -12.26
C MET A 1 -29.58 13.52 -11.55
N GLU A 2 -28.40 13.44 -12.11
CA GLU A 2 -27.30 12.69 -11.48
C GLU A 2 -26.75 13.49 -10.29
N LEU A 3 -26.60 12.83 -9.16
CA LEU A 3 -26.10 13.43 -7.92
C LEU A 3 -24.57 13.52 -7.97
N LEU A 4 -24.02 14.53 -7.30
CA LEU A 4 -22.57 14.63 -7.10
C LEU A 4 -22.11 13.52 -6.14
N ASP A 5 -20.86 13.09 -6.29
CA ASP A 5 -20.26 12.12 -5.36
C ASP A 5 -19.87 12.81 -4.04
N PRO A 6 -20.43 12.43 -2.89
CA PRO A 6 -20.13 13.04 -1.60
C PRO A 6 -18.69 12.84 -1.14
N ARG A 7 -17.93 11.92 -1.77
CA ARG A 7 -16.52 11.65 -1.46
C ARG A 7 -15.57 12.63 -2.14
N VAL A 8 -16.01 13.36 -3.16
CA VAL A 8 -15.18 14.38 -3.79
C VAL A 8 -14.96 15.52 -2.80
N ASP A 9 -13.71 15.89 -2.60
CA ASP A 9 -13.20 16.75 -1.54
C ASP A 9 -14.01 18.01 -1.31
N PHE A 10 -14.29 18.82 -2.33
CA PHE A 10 -15.06 20.04 -2.14
C PHE A 10 -16.54 19.76 -1.81
N VAL A 11 -17.12 18.66 -2.32
CA VAL A 11 -18.48 18.24 -1.98
C VAL A 11 -18.54 17.82 -0.51
N PHE A 12 -17.57 16.98 -0.09
CA PHE A 12 -17.41 16.55 1.29
C PHE A 12 -17.27 17.76 2.23
N LYS A 13 -16.38 18.69 1.89
CA LYS A 13 -16.16 19.90 2.69
C LYS A 13 -17.40 20.81 2.75
N ARG A 14 -18.16 20.91 1.66
CA ARG A 14 -19.44 21.66 1.63
C ARG A 14 -20.49 21.04 2.53
N ILE A 15 -20.58 19.73 2.59
CA ILE A 15 -21.55 19.00 3.43
C ILE A 15 -21.18 19.13 4.91
N PHE A 16 -19.91 18.91 5.26
CA PHE A 16 -19.48 18.74 6.65
C PHE A 16 -18.82 19.97 7.26
N ALA A 17 -18.26 20.89 6.47
CA ALA A 17 -17.51 22.04 6.97
C ALA A 17 -18.15 23.41 6.64
N SER A 18 -19.38 23.45 6.16
CA SER A 18 -20.14 24.70 6.07
C SER A 18 -20.64 25.14 7.45
N GLU A 19 -20.55 26.43 7.75
CA GLU A 19 -21.02 26.97 9.03
C GLU A 19 -22.49 26.60 9.35
N GLY A 20 -23.35 26.55 8.33
CA GLY A 20 -24.74 26.10 8.48
C GLY A 20 -24.93 24.61 8.76
N ASN A 21 -23.89 23.80 8.63
CA ASN A 21 -23.93 22.34 8.75
C ASN A 21 -23.07 21.80 9.92
N LYS A 22 -22.78 22.61 10.93
CA LYS A 22 -22.06 22.16 12.13
C LYS A 22 -22.75 21.00 12.85
N ASP A 23 -24.05 20.97 12.83
CA ASP A 23 -24.88 19.87 13.35
C ASP A 23 -24.65 18.56 12.56
N VAL A 24 -24.50 18.63 11.25
CA VAL A 24 -24.15 17.49 10.39
C VAL A 24 -22.79 16.93 10.76
N LEU A 25 -21.78 17.81 10.90
CA LEU A 25 -20.44 17.41 11.33
C LEU A 25 -20.45 16.78 12.72
N LEU A 26 -21.12 17.43 13.68
CA LEU A 26 -21.21 16.93 15.06
C LEU A 26 -21.86 15.55 15.12
N ALA A 27 -22.98 15.36 14.40
CA ALA A 27 -23.64 14.06 14.35
C ALA A 27 -22.74 12.98 13.76
N PHE A 28 -22.09 13.25 12.64
CA PHE A 28 -21.13 12.30 12.04
C PHE A 28 -19.98 11.93 13.00
N LEU A 29 -19.35 12.93 13.62
CA LEU A 29 -18.29 12.71 14.60
C LEU A 29 -18.76 11.85 15.76
N ASN A 30 -19.96 12.14 16.27
CA ASN A 30 -20.54 11.36 17.35
C ASN A 30 -20.74 9.88 16.97
N ARG A 31 -21.15 9.58 15.73
CA ARG A 31 -21.29 8.19 15.28
C ARG A 31 -19.95 7.48 15.16
N VAL A 32 -18.91 8.19 14.66
CA VAL A 32 -17.56 7.62 14.58
C VAL A 32 -16.99 7.34 15.98
N LEU A 33 -17.10 8.30 16.89
CA LEU A 33 -16.56 8.18 18.23
C LEU A 33 -17.33 7.18 19.11
N GLN A 34 -18.66 7.14 19.00
CA GLN A 34 -19.48 6.15 19.72
C GLN A 34 -19.22 4.73 19.26
N ASP A 35 -19.00 4.50 17.95
CA ASP A 35 -18.61 3.19 17.41
C ASP A 35 -17.26 2.72 17.97
N ALA A 36 -16.39 3.68 18.34
CA ALA A 36 -15.14 3.44 19.06
C ALA A 36 -15.30 3.32 20.59
N GLY A 37 -16.52 3.44 21.13
CA GLY A 37 -16.81 3.37 22.55
C GLY A 37 -16.59 4.67 23.34
N ALA A 38 -16.40 5.81 22.65
CA ALA A 38 -16.26 7.12 23.28
C ALA A 38 -17.61 7.78 23.61
N LEU A 39 -17.60 8.71 24.56
CA LEU A 39 -18.75 9.53 24.87
C LEU A 39 -19.02 10.54 23.74
N PRO A 40 -20.28 10.90 23.49
CA PRO A 40 -20.66 11.88 22.49
C PRO A 40 -20.10 13.28 22.80
N LEU A 41 -19.79 14.03 21.76
CA LEU A 41 -19.42 15.43 21.82
C LEU A 41 -20.69 16.28 21.95
N GLU A 42 -20.63 17.34 22.74
CA GLU A 42 -21.73 18.31 22.86
C GLU A 42 -21.67 19.36 21.75
N GLU A 43 -20.48 19.81 21.41
CA GLU A 43 -20.27 20.89 20.43
C GLU A 43 -18.89 20.76 19.77
N VAL A 44 -18.81 21.25 18.53
CA VAL A 44 -17.55 21.41 17.78
C VAL A 44 -17.46 22.80 17.15
N VAL A 45 -16.23 23.32 17.09
CA VAL A 45 -15.90 24.57 16.41
C VAL A 45 -15.07 24.23 15.18
N LEU A 46 -15.53 24.63 14.00
CA LEU A 46 -14.76 24.52 12.76
C LEU A 46 -13.58 25.47 12.80
N LEU A 47 -12.36 24.98 12.53
CA LEU A 47 -11.13 25.77 12.47
C LEU A 47 -10.80 26.24 11.05
N ASN A 48 -11.30 25.54 10.04
CA ASN A 48 -11.17 25.88 8.61
C ASN A 48 -12.51 25.68 7.89
N PRO A 49 -13.54 26.47 8.21
CA PRO A 49 -14.82 26.35 7.56
C PRO A 49 -14.70 26.55 6.05
N TYR A 50 -15.56 25.89 5.28
CA TYR A 50 -15.64 26.11 3.84
C TYR A 50 -16.03 27.57 3.54
N THR A 51 -15.32 28.18 2.60
CA THR A 51 -15.63 29.50 2.05
C THR A 51 -15.73 29.44 0.53
N ASP A 52 -16.57 30.28 -0.07
CA ASP A 52 -16.70 30.35 -1.54
C ASP A 52 -15.43 30.88 -2.23
N LYS A 53 -14.43 31.33 -1.46
CA LYS A 53 -13.13 31.79 -1.92
C LYS A 53 -12.07 30.70 -1.97
N ASP A 54 -12.40 29.48 -1.51
CA ASP A 54 -11.46 28.34 -1.56
C ASP A 54 -11.14 28.02 -3.02
N ASP A 55 -9.88 28.26 -3.42
CA ASP A 55 -9.41 27.98 -4.77
C ASP A 55 -9.19 26.46 -4.96
N PRO A 56 -9.79 25.84 -5.98
CA PRO A 56 -9.56 24.43 -6.30
C PRO A 56 -8.11 24.07 -6.58
N GLN A 57 -7.25 25.06 -6.86
CA GLN A 57 -5.82 24.88 -7.14
C GLN A 57 -4.92 24.98 -5.90
N ASP A 58 -5.47 25.39 -4.75
CA ASP A 58 -4.70 25.45 -3.50
C ASP A 58 -4.53 24.06 -2.89
N LYS A 59 -3.39 23.44 -3.17
CA LYS A 59 -3.04 22.06 -2.80
C LYS A 59 -2.95 21.79 -1.27
N GLN A 60 -2.90 22.83 -0.44
CA GLN A 60 -2.63 22.63 0.99
C GLN A 60 -3.85 22.66 1.89
N SER A 61 -5.01 23.17 1.44
CA SER A 61 -6.15 23.46 2.33
C SER A 61 -7.47 22.77 2.00
N ILE A 62 -7.57 22.08 0.86
CA ILE A 62 -8.88 21.71 0.30
C ILE A 62 -9.45 20.43 0.92
N PHE A 63 -8.60 19.51 1.39
CA PHE A 63 -8.99 18.14 1.67
C PHE A 63 -9.42 17.87 3.11
N ASP A 64 -8.94 18.65 4.06
CA ASP A 64 -9.08 18.34 5.49
C ASP A 64 -10.15 19.19 6.15
N ILE A 65 -10.94 18.60 7.04
CA ILE A 65 -11.81 19.32 7.97
C ILE A 65 -11.16 19.35 9.33
N TRP A 66 -10.97 20.54 9.86
CA TRP A 66 -10.40 20.76 11.19
C TRP A 66 -11.48 21.27 12.15
N ALA A 67 -11.62 20.57 13.25
CA ALA A 67 -12.55 20.94 14.31
C ALA A 67 -11.86 20.90 15.68
N ARG A 68 -12.41 21.64 16.62
CA ARG A 68 -12.03 21.63 18.03
C ARG A 68 -13.25 21.45 18.90
N THR A 69 -13.15 20.58 19.87
CA THR A 69 -14.18 20.36 20.87
C THR A 69 -14.12 21.42 21.99
N VAL A 70 -15.16 21.51 22.80
CA VAL A 70 -15.21 22.45 23.94
C VAL A 70 -14.08 22.21 24.93
N ASP A 71 -13.70 20.95 25.18
CA ASP A 71 -12.61 20.58 26.08
C ASP A 71 -11.21 20.73 25.43
N GLY A 72 -11.16 21.22 24.20
CA GLY A 72 -9.92 21.61 23.50
C GLY A 72 -9.28 20.50 22.65
N ARG A 73 -9.87 19.29 22.57
CA ARG A 73 -9.38 18.24 21.68
C ARG A 73 -9.43 18.71 20.23
N LEU A 74 -8.42 18.34 19.43
CA LEU A 74 -8.34 18.66 18.01
C LEU A 74 -8.76 17.44 17.19
N ILE A 75 -9.63 17.66 16.20
CA ILE A 75 -10.10 16.61 15.31
C ILE A 75 -9.76 16.99 13.88
N ASN A 76 -9.10 16.08 13.18
CA ASN A 76 -8.86 16.14 11.74
C ASN A 76 -9.65 15.05 11.02
N ILE A 77 -10.32 15.41 9.93
CA ILE A 77 -11.03 14.45 9.08
C ILE A 77 -10.52 14.59 7.66
N GLU A 78 -10.02 13.51 7.11
CA GLU A 78 -9.54 13.40 5.74
C GLU A 78 -10.39 12.42 4.93
N MET A 79 -10.79 12.83 3.71
CA MET A 79 -11.41 11.96 2.71
C MET A 79 -10.40 11.67 1.60
N GLN A 80 -10.10 10.39 1.34
CA GLN A 80 -9.14 9.96 0.34
C GLN A 80 -9.77 9.01 -0.67
N LEU A 81 -9.80 9.41 -1.95
CA LEU A 81 -10.39 8.61 -3.02
C LEU A 81 -9.43 7.55 -3.57
N PHE A 82 -8.13 7.85 -3.61
CA PHE A 82 -7.10 7.02 -4.24
C PHE A 82 -5.98 6.69 -3.27
N ASN A 83 -5.52 5.43 -3.31
CA ASN A 83 -4.38 5.00 -2.51
C ASN A 83 -3.07 5.63 -3.00
N GLN A 84 -2.36 6.33 -2.11
CA GLN A 84 -1.05 6.92 -2.36
C GLN A 84 0.10 6.06 -1.82
N TYR A 85 -0.21 4.87 -1.25
CA TYR A 85 0.73 3.87 -0.71
C TYR A 85 1.59 4.31 0.49
N ASP A 86 1.19 5.40 1.15
CA ASP A 86 1.90 5.96 2.32
C ASP A 86 0.95 6.50 3.41
N MET A 87 -0.30 6.05 3.38
CA MET A 87 -1.37 6.60 4.22
C MET A 87 -1.06 6.52 5.72
N GLU A 88 -0.46 5.43 6.19
CA GLU A 88 -0.09 5.24 7.58
C GLU A 88 0.98 6.26 8.04
N LYS A 89 2.01 6.47 7.21
CA LYS A 89 3.06 7.46 7.50
C LYS A 89 2.53 8.88 7.41
N ARG A 90 1.69 9.14 6.41
CA ARG A 90 1.06 10.43 6.18
C ARG A 90 0.19 10.83 7.36
N THR A 91 -0.64 9.92 7.84
CA THR A 91 -1.51 10.14 9.01
C THR A 91 -0.69 10.49 10.24
N LEU A 92 0.36 9.72 10.55
CA LEU A 92 1.24 9.99 11.69
C LEU A 92 1.97 11.34 11.55
N TYR A 93 2.43 11.68 10.35
CA TYR A 93 3.10 12.95 10.08
C TYR A 93 2.17 14.14 10.34
N TYR A 94 0.95 14.13 9.81
CA TYR A 94 -0.01 15.22 10.03
C TYR A 94 -0.50 15.27 11.47
N TRP A 95 -0.74 14.15 12.10
CA TRP A 95 -1.05 14.08 13.53
C TRP A 95 0.07 14.72 14.36
N SER A 96 1.32 14.31 14.19
CA SER A 96 2.46 14.83 14.95
C SER A 96 2.67 16.33 14.74
N LYS A 97 2.54 16.80 13.51
CA LYS A 97 2.63 18.22 13.17
C LYS A 97 1.53 19.02 13.89
N ARG A 98 0.32 18.51 13.93
CA ARG A 98 -0.80 19.17 14.64
C ARG A 98 -0.62 19.12 16.13
N TYR A 99 -0.21 17.99 16.69
CA TYR A 99 0.04 17.85 18.11
C TYR A 99 1.14 18.81 18.59
N SER A 100 2.27 18.84 17.88
CA SER A 100 3.39 19.75 18.21
C SER A 100 3.04 21.22 18.03
N SER A 101 2.17 21.58 17.08
CA SER A 101 1.79 22.98 16.81
C SER A 101 0.95 23.63 17.92
N GLN A 102 0.48 22.86 18.89
CA GLN A 102 -0.26 23.37 20.04
C GLN A 102 0.65 24.14 21.03
N LEU A 103 1.95 23.81 21.06
CA LEU A 103 2.90 24.46 21.94
C LEU A 103 3.69 25.53 21.22
N GLN A 104 3.79 26.70 21.87
CA GLN A 104 4.73 27.74 21.53
C GLN A 104 6.01 27.58 22.36
N THR A 105 7.07 28.31 21.96
CA THR A 105 8.32 28.30 22.72
C THR A 105 8.09 28.70 24.17
N GLY A 106 8.45 27.82 25.10
CA GLY A 106 8.24 28.01 26.55
C GLY A 106 6.88 27.51 27.09
N GLY A 107 6.00 26.98 26.22
CA GLY A 107 4.76 26.35 26.67
C GLY A 107 5.00 25.06 27.44
N ARG A 108 4.06 24.67 28.31
CA ARG A 108 4.15 23.47 29.14
C ARG A 108 3.50 22.29 28.45
N TYR A 109 4.16 21.12 28.48
CA TYR A 109 3.63 19.88 27.86
C TYR A 109 2.25 19.45 28.39
N ILE A 110 1.91 19.80 29.64
CA ILE A 110 0.60 19.51 30.25
C ILE A 110 -0.56 20.25 29.54
N GLU A 111 -0.25 21.28 28.75
CA GLU A 111 -1.25 22.06 28.00
C GLU A 111 -1.65 21.40 26.67
N LEU A 112 -0.87 20.39 26.22
CA LEU A 112 -1.21 19.61 25.03
C LEU A 112 -2.56 18.94 25.20
N LYS A 113 -3.34 18.93 24.13
CA LYS A 113 -4.66 18.29 24.05
C LYS A 113 -4.61 17.16 23.07
N LYS A 114 -5.44 16.16 23.33
CA LYS A 114 -5.66 15.01 22.46
C LYS A 114 -5.91 15.44 21.01
N CYS A 115 -5.25 14.76 20.08
CA CYS A 115 -5.47 14.90 18.65
C CYS A 115 -6.10 13.63 18.10
N ILE A 116 -7.25 13.74 17.48
CA ILE A 116 -8.00 12.67 16.83
C ILE A 116 -7.89 12.86 15.32
N THR A 117 -7.47 11.83 14.61
CA THR A 117 -7.44 11.84 13.14
C THR A 117 -8.39 10.77 12.61
N ILE A 118 -9.30 11.17 11.73
CA ILE A 118 -10.31 10.31 11.10
C ILE A 118 -10.01 10.26 9.60
N ASN A 119 -9.53 9.11 9.12
CA ASN A 119 -9.23 8.87 7.72
C ASN A 119 -10.37 8.08 7.08
N ILE A 120 -11.08 8.68 6.13
CA ILE A 120 -12.15 8.04 5.36
C ILE A 120 -11.56 7.65 4.01
N LEU A 121 -11.47 6.34 3.74
CA LEU A 121 -10.75 5.79 2.60
C LEU A 121 -11.70 5.08 1.64
N ASN A 122 -11.62 5.40 0.36
CA ASN A 122 -12.31 4.67 -0.70
C ASN A 122 -11.48 3.46 -1.23
N TYR A 123 -10.52 2.99 -0.46
CA TYR A 123 -9.65 1.85 -0.76
C TYR A 123 -9.23 1.14 0.53
N ASN A 124 -8.69 -0.08 0.41
CA ASN A 124 -8.21 -0.85 1.55
C ASN A 124 -6.73 -0.54 1.84
N VAL A 125 -6.39 -0.32 3.10
CA VAL A 125 -5.02 -0.13 3.61
C VAL A 125 -4.68 -1.20 4.63
N LEU A 126 -5.56 -1.44 5.59
CA LEU A 126 -5.31 -2.37 6.69
C LEU A 126 -5.62 -3.83 6.28
N PRO A 127 -4.84 -4.81 6.76
CA PRO A 127 -5.03 -6.22 6.39
C PRO A 127 -6.26 -6.87 7.03
N ASN A 128 -6.88 -6.22 8.06
CA ASN A 128 -8.07 -6.74 8.73
C ASN A 128 -9.34 -6.56 7.89
N ALA A 129 -10.45 -7.18 8.30
CA ALA A 129 -11.75 -7.08 7.63
C ALA A 129 -12.69 -6.01 8.22
N HIS A 130 -12.23 -5.24 9.19
CA HIS A 130 -13.05 -4.23 9.88
C HIS A 130 -13.21 -2.99 9.00
N THR A 131 -14.43 -2.50 8.88
CA THR A 131 -14.74 -1.23 8.19
C THR A 131 -14.20 -0.05 8.97
N HIS A 132 -14.25 -0.12 10.30
CA HIS A 132 -13.72 0.88 11.22
C HIS A 132 -12.63 0.25 12.10
N SER A 133 -11.45 0.87 12.10
CA SER A 133 -10.31 0.49 12.93
C SER A 133 -9.80 1.70 13.69
N VAL A 134 -9.50 1.52 14.99
CA VAL A 134 -9.04 2.59 15.87
C VAL A 134 -7.69 2.22 16.47
N PHE A 135 -6.79 3.17 16.49
CA PHE A 135 -5.42 3.01 17.00
C PHE A 135 -5.14 4.01 18.12
N HIS A 136 -4.54 3.48 19.19
CA HIS A 136 -4.03 4.21 20.33
C HIS A 136 -2.61 3.77 20.65
N LEU A 137 -1.88 4.55 21.43
CA LEU A 137 -0.54 4.18 21.89
C LEU A 137 -0.64 3.34 23.18
N ARG A 138 -0.22 2.08 23.08
CA ARG A 138 -0.31 1.11 24.19
C ARG A 138 1.01 0.38 24.40
N GLU A 139 1.25 -0.07 25.63
CA GLU A 139 2.34 -0.97 25.96
C GLU A 139 2.05 -2.37 25.37
N ASP A 140 3.06 -2.99 24.74
CA ASP A 140 2.88 -4.19 23.91
C ASP A 140 2.42 -5.43 24.67
N SER A 141 2.85 -5.59 25.93
CA SER A 141 2.59 -6.81 26.70
C SER A 141 1.28 -6.76 27.47
N SER A 142 0.98 -5.64 28.10
CA SER A 142 -0.19 -5.46 28.97
C SER A 142 -1.38 -4.79 28.27
N GLY A 143 -1.14 -4.13 27.13
CA GLY A 143 -2.13 -3.28 26.47
C GLY A 143 -2.43 -1.98 27.22
N ALA A 144 -1.66 -1.66 28.27
CA ALA A 144 -1.87 -0.44 29.05
C ALA A 144 -1.63 0.82 28.18
N PRO A 145 -2.50 1.84 28.26
CA PRO A 145 -2.29 3.08 27.52
C PRO A 145 -1.08 3.83 28.11
N LEU A 146 -0.20 4.36 27.22
CA LEU A 146 0.86 5.27 27.65
C LEU A 146 0.26 6.62 27.99
N ILE A 147 -0.56 7.14 27.08
CA ILE A 147 -1.32 8.38 27.18
C ILE A 147 -2.48 8.29 26.18
N ASP A 148 -3.54 9.06 26.38
CA ASP A 148 -4.72 9.07 25.49
C ASP A 148 -4.71 10.27 24.51
N ASP A 149 -3.54 10.81 24.21
CA ASP A 149 -3.42 11.99 23.32
C ASP A 149 -3.42 11.64 21.83
N ILE A 150 -3.16 10.37 21.48
CA ILE A 150 -3.20 9.87 20.10
C ILE A 150 -4.39 8.94 19.89
N GLU A 151 -5.26 9.30 18.94
CA GLU A 151 -6.35 8.48 18.47
C GLU A 151 -6.47 8.61 16.96
N ILE A 152 -6.34 7.47 16.24
CA ILE A 152 -6.37 7.43 14.78
C ILE A 152 -7.43 6.44 14.33
N HIS A 153 -8.38 6.92 13.53
CA HIS A 153 -9.45 6.14 12.93
C HIS A 153 -9.18 5.92 11.44
N PHE A 154 -9.44 4.70 10.99
CA PHE A 154 -9.54 4.36 9.57
C PHE A 154 -10.94 3.84 9.29
N LEU A 155 -11.66 4.53 8.42
CA LEU A 155 -12.96 4.15 7.89
C LEU A 155 -12.78 3.71 6.44
N GLU A 156 -12.71 2.39 6.20
CA GLU A 156 -12.42 1.83 4.88
C GLU A 156 -13.74 1.46 4.18
N LEU A 157 -14.27 2.35 3.36
CA LEU A 157 -15.58 2.20 2.68
C LEU A 157 -15.73 0.91 1.87
N PRO A 158 -14.70 0.37 1.18
CA PRO A 158 -14.86 -0.88 0.45
C PRO A 158 -15.11 -2.11 1.34
N LYS A 159 -14.72 -2.06 2.62
CA LYS A 159 -14.98 -3.13 3.59
C LYS A 159 -16.42 -3.15 4.12
N LEU A 160 -17.18 -2.07 3.90
CA LEU A 160 -18.61 -2.07 4.23
C LEU A 160 -19.32 -3.15 3.40
N LYS A 161 -19.94 -4.11 4.10
CA LYS A 161 -20.61 -5.26 3.47
C LYS A 161 -21.65 -4.78 2.46
N LYS A 162 -21.76 -5.46 1.31
CA LYS A 162 -22.79 -5.17 0.30
C LYS A 162 -24.22 -5.33 0.82
N ALA A 163 -24.42 -6.17 1.82
CA ALA A 163 -25.70 -6.39 2.48
C ALA A 163 -25.89 -5.50 3.74
N ALA A 164 -25.05 -4.46 3.91
CA ALA A 164 -25.30 -3.50 4.97
C ALA A 164 -26.61 -2.77 4.70
N VAL A 165 -27.48 -2.78 5.69
CA VAL A 165 -28.78 -2.09 5.64
C VAL A 165 -28.77 -0.93 6.64
N PRO A 166 -29.52 0.15 6.37
CA PRO A 166 -29.70 1.22 7.35
C PRO A 166 -30.29 0.67 8.65
N GLY A 167 -29.62 0.99 9.77
CA GLY A 167 -30.18 0.79 11.10
C GLY A 167 -30.99 2.02 11.56
N GLU A 168 -31.61 1.96 12.72
CA GLU A 168 -32.29 3.12 13.30
C GLU A 168 -31.31 4.30 13.49
N GLU A 169 -30.10 3.99 13.96
CA GLU A 169 -29.01 4.94 14.13
C GLU A 169 -27.66 4.22 13.96
N GLY A 170 -26.60 4.97 13.72
CA GLY A 170 -25.23 4.44 13.78
C GLY A 170 -24.31 4.84 12.62
N LEU A 171 -23.05 4.48 12.78
CA LEU A 171 -21.99 4.80 11.81
C LEU A 171 -22.28 4.23 10.41
N VAL A 172 -22.91 3.04 10.33
CA VAL A 172 -23.24 2.39 9.05
C VAL A 172 -24.07 3.30 8.14
N ASN A 173 -25.02 4.05 8.69
CA ASN A 173 -25.86 4.97 7.91
C ASN A 173 -25.03 6.06 7.21
N TRP A 174 -24.04 6.63 7.91
CA TRP A 174 -23.12 7.61 7.37
C TRP A 174 -22.19 7.02 6.31
N LEU A 175 -21.74 5.79 6.54
CA LEU A 175 -20.87 5.09 5.56
C LEU A 175 -21.64 4.74 4.28
N LEU A 176 -22.92 4.35 4.37
CA LEU A 176 -23.81 4.14 3.22
C LEU A 176 -24.01 5.43 2.43
N PHE A 177 -24.28 6.55 3.14
CA PHE A 177 -24.37 7.86 2.52
C PHE A 177 -23.09 8.24 1.79
N LEU A 178 -21.92 8.13 2.46
CA LEU A 178 -20.62 8.44 1.86
C LEU A 178 -20.27 7.52 0.69
N LYS A 179 -20.74 6.27 0.70
CA LYS A 179 -20.54 5.34 -0.40
C LYS A 179 -21.37 5.69 -1.64
N GLY A 180 -22.35 6.58 -1.50
CA GLY A 180 -23.27 6.99 -2.57
C GLY A 180 -24.32 5.92 -2.88
N ASP A 181 -24.69 5.11 -1.89
CA ASP A 181 -25.75 4.09 -2.01
C ASP A 181 -27.13 4.77 -1.95
N THR A 182 -27.60 5.21 -3.12
CA THR A 182 -28.87 5.96 -3.26
C THR A 182 -30.11 5.12 -2.98
N ASP A 183 -30.04 3.80 -3.07
CA ASP A 183 -31.17 2.90 -2.89
C ASP A 183 -31.75 2.98 -1.46
N ASN A 184 -30.93 3.38 -0.50
CA ASN A 184 -31.29 3.49 0.91
C ASN A 184 -31.59 4.91 1.40
N TRP A 185 -31.49 5.93 0.55
CA TRP A 185 -31.54 7.33 1.00
C TRP A 185 -32.84 7.76 1.68
N GLU A 186 -33.97 7.28 1.22
CA GLU A 186 -35.25 7.59 1.87
C GLU A 186 -35.28 7.05 3.32
N VAL A 187 -34.72 5.86 3.55
CA VAL A 187 -34.61 5.29 4.89
C VAL A 187 -33.59 6.08 5.72
N LEU A 188 -32.45 6.46 5.13
CA LEU A 188 -31.42 7.25 5.80
C LEU A 188 -31.93 8.62 6.24
N LYS A 189 -32.75 9.30 5.41
CA LYS A 189 -33.41 10.57 5.76
C LYS A 189 -34.35 10.44 6.95
N MET A 190 -35.05 9.31 7.05
CA MET A 190 -36.00 9.08 8.14
C MET A 190 -35.35 8.78 9.48
N ASN A 191 -34.19 8.12 9.42
CA ASN A 191 -33.51 7.58 10.61
C ASN A 191 -32.78 8.67 11.42
N GLU A 192 -32.22 9.68 10.76
CA GLU A 192 -31.35 10.66 11.42
C GLU A 192 -31.47 12.06 10.78
N PRO A 193 -31.99 13.08 11.51
CA PRO A 193 -32.20 14.42 10.95
C PRO A 193 -30.95 15.09 10.39
N ALA A 194 -29.78 14.85 11.00
CA ALA A 194 -28.54 15.39 10.52
C ALA A 194 -28.11 14.75 9.18
N LEU A 195 -28.40 13.47 9.00
CA LEU A 195 -28.15 12.75 7.76
C LEU A 195 -29.13 13.18 6.66
N GLN A 196 -30.41 13.44 7.01
CA GLN A 196 -31.35 14.06 6.10
C GLN A 196 -30.80 15.40 5.58
N LYS A 197 -30.34 16.28 6.46
CA LYS A 197 -29.73 17.56 6.09
C LYS A 197 -28.49 17.42 5.21
N ALA A 198 -27.65 16.39 5.47
CA ALA A 198 -26.48 16.07 4.62
C ALA A 198 -26.92 15.71 3.20
N ILE A 199 -27.93 14.86 3.06
CA ILE A 199 -28.50 14.45 1.78
C ILE A 199 -29.13 15.63 1.05
N GLU A 200 -29.95 16.44 1.72
CA GLU A 200 -30.57 17.66 1.17
C GLU A 200 -29.49 18.65 0.68
N THR A 201 -28.40 18.80 1.44
CA THR A 201 -27.25 19.63 1.03
C THR A 201 -26.64 19.09 -0.26
N LEU A 202 -26.44 17.79 -0.37
CA LEU A 202 -25.90 17.15 -1.58
C LEU A 202 -26.86 17.29 -2.76
N GLU A 203 -28.15 17.10 -2.58
CA GLU A 203 -29.20 17.32 -3.59
C GLU A 203 -29.18 18.76 -4.11
N TYR A 204 -29.10 19.75 -3.20
CA TYR A 204 -28.99 21.16 -3.55
C TYR A 204 -27.71 21.45 -4.36
N LEU A 205 -26.56 20.96 -3.91
CA LEU A 205 -25.29 21.13 -4.62
C LEU A 205 -25.34 20.50 -6.03
N SER A 206 -26.03 19.36 -6.16
CA SER A 206 -26.18 18.66 -7.43
C SER A 206 -27.05 19.43 -8.43
N GLN A 207 -27.92 20.34 -7.96
CA GLN A 207 -28.74 21.22 -8.78
C GLN A 207 -28.05 22.56 -9.11
N ASN A 208 -27.02 22.93 -8.34
CA ASN A 208 -26.32 24.19 -8.51
C ASN A 208 -25.34 24.13 -9.70
N PRO A 209 -25.48 24.97 -10.74
CA PRO A 209 -24.61 24.90 -11.93
C PRO A 209 -23.14 25.20 -11.63
N GLU A 210 -22.85 26.08 -10.68
CA GLU A 210 -21.47 26.42 -10.30
C GLU A 210 -20.81 25.27 -9.55
N ALA A 211 -21.51 24.65 -8.59
CA ALA A 211 -21.03 23.47 -7.87
C ALA A 211 -20.78 22.30 -8.85
N ARG A 212 -21.68 22.11 -9.83
CA ARG A 212 -21.51 21.08 -10.87
C ARG A 212 -20.28 21.32 -11.73
N ARG A 213 -20.05 22.56 -12.17
CA ARG A 213 -18.85 22.91 -12.92
C ARG A 213 -17.58 22.66 -12.13
N ARG A 214 -17.52 23.08 -10.87
CA ARG A 214 -16.38 22.79 -9.96
C ARG A 214 -16.16 21.29 -9.79
N TYR A 215 -17.24 20.51 -9.70
CA TYR A 215 -17.18 19.06 -9.63
C TYR A 215 -16.58 18.44 -10.89
N GLU A 216 -16.99 18.87 -12.08
CA GLU A 216 -16.48 18.39 -13.35
C GLU A 216 -14.99 18.71 -13.51
N ASP A 217 -14.56 19.93 -13.18
CA ASP A 217 -13.17 20.35 -13.18
C ASP A 217 -12.33 19.50 -12.20
N ARG A 218 -12.87 19.22 -11.02
CA ARG A 218 -12.20 18.38 -10.02
C ARG A 218 -12.13 16.91 -10.43
N GLN A 219 -13.19 16.37 -10.98
CA GLN A 219 -13.21 15.01 -11.52
C GLN A 219 -12.16 14.85 -12.64
N LYS A 220 -12.08 15.79 -13.54
CA LYS A 220 -11.05 15.80 -14.58
C LYS A 220 -9.64 15.76 -13.98
N PHE A 221 -9.35 16.64 -13.02
CA PHE A 221 -8.05 16.64 -12.33
C PHE A 221 -7.73 15.29 -11.69
N LEU A 222 -8.69 14.69 -10.97
CA LEU A 222 -8.52 13.39 -10.31
C LEU A 222 -8.29 12.25 -11.31
N HIS A 223 -8.98 12.27 -12.46
CA HIS A 223 -8.76 11.30 -13.53
C HIS A 223 -7.40 11.46 -14.19
N ASP A 224 -6.96 12.70 -14.42
CA ASP A 224 -5.64 12.99 -15.00
C ASP A 224 -4.53 12.54 -14.06
N GLU A 225 -4.66 12.79 -12.74
CA GLU A 225 -3.72 12.32 -11.72
C GLU A 225 -3.66 10.79 -11.65
N ALA A 226 -4.81 10.11 -11.66
CA ALA A 226 -4.88 8.65 -11.66
C ALA A 226 -4.23 8.07 -12.91
N SER A 227 -4.51 8.64 -14.08
CA SER A 227 -3.93 8.21 -15.36
C SER A 227 -2.42 8.38 -15.42
N GLN A 228 -1.88 9.48 -14.88
CA GLN A 228 -0.44 9.71 -14.79
C GLN A 228 0.24 8.68 -13.87
N ARG A 229 -0.37 8.33 -12.74
CA ARG A 229 0.16 7.30 -11.83
C ARG A 229 0.17 5.93 -12.48
N ASP A 230 -0.93 5.53 -13.10
CA ASP A 230 -1.02 4.26 -13.81
C ASP A 230 0.01 4.17 -14.93
N GLY A 231 0.21 5.26 -15.68
CA GLY A 231 1.25 5.37 -16.70
C GLY A 231 2.66 5.17 -16.12
N ALA A 232 3.00 5.89 -15.04
CA ALA A 232 4.30 5.78 -14.39
C ALA A 232 4.54 4.38 -13.80
N GLN A 233 3.52 3.75 -13.22
CA GLN A 233 3.60 2.39 -12.69
C GLN A 233 3.84 1.36 -13.79
N ARG A 234 3.12 1.44 -14.91
CA ARG A 234 3.29 0.55 -16.07
C ARG A 234 4.67 0.70 -16.68
N GLU A 235 5.14 1.94 -16.83
CA GLU A 235 6.49 2.21 -17.35
C GLU A 235 7.58 1.67 -16.41
N GLY A 236 7.45 1.90 -15.10
CA GLY A 236 8.37 1.37 -14.09
C GLY A 236 8.40 -0.16 -14.07
N PHE A 237 7.24 -0.81 -14.17
CA PHE A 237 7.14 -2.27 -14.24
C PHE A 237 7.78 -2.82 -15.52
N ALA A 238 7.53 -2.19 -16.67
CA ALA A 238 8.11 -2.62 -17.95
C ALA A 238 9.64 -2.49 -17.92
N LYS A 239 10.18 -1.38 -17.42
CA LYS A 239 11.63 -1.18 -17.26
C LYS A 239 12.25 -2.20 -16.31
N GLY A 240 11.65 -2.41 -15.13
CA GLY A 240 12.14 -3.39 -14.17
C GLY A 240 12.13 -4.82 -14.70
N LEU A 241 11.10 -5.19 -15.49
CA LEU A 241 11.04 -6.50 -16.17
C LEU A 241 12.14 -6.67 -17.23
N GLU A 242 12.40 -5.63 -18.01
CA GLU A 242 13.46 -5.64 -19.03
C GLU A 242 14.85 -5.73 -18.39
N GLU A 243 15.12 -4.93 -17.38
CA GLU A 243 16.38 -4.96 -16.62
C GLU A 243 16.60 -6.31 -15.94
N GLY A 244 15.58 -6.84 -15.24
CA GLY A 244 15.65 -8.15 -14.59
C GLY A 244 15.90 -9.30 -15.58
N LYS A 245 15.27 -9.27 -16.77
CA LYS A 245 15.56 -10.24 -17.83
C LYS A 245 17.00 -10.14 -18.33
N LYS A 246 17.50 -8.93 -18.52
CA LYS A 246 18.86 -8.67 -19.01
C LYS A 246 19.91 -9.12 -18.00
N GLU A 247 19.70 -8.84 -16.72
CA GLU A 247 20.60 -9.28 -15.64
C GLU A 247 20.57 -10.80 -15.47
N GLY A 248 19.39 -11.41 -15.40
CA GLY A 248 19.25 -12.86 -15.27
C GLY A 248 19.86 -13.61 -16.46
N MET A 249 19.71 -13.09 -17.69
CA MET A 249 20.36 -13.68 -18.86
C MET A 249 21.88 -13.57 -18.80
N LYS A 250 22.41 -12.43 -18.32
CA LYS A 250 23.86 -12.22 -18.16
C LYS A 250 24.44 -13.12 -17.07
N GLU A 251 23.77 -13.28 -15.95
CA GLU A 251 24.19 -14.17 -14.87
C GLU A 251 24.16 -15.65 -15.30
N GLY A 252 23.03 -16.10 -15.88
CA GLY A 252 22.88 -17.46 -16.37
C GLY A 252 23.94 -17.83 -17.44
N MET A 253 24.24 -16.89 -18.35
CA MET A 253 25.30 -17.10 -19.34
C MET A 253 26.69 -17.22 -18.69
N LYS A 254 26.97 -16.41 -17.68
CA LYS A 254 28.24 -16.45 -16.94
C LYS A 254 28.39 -17.73 -16.13
N GLU A 255 27.35 -18.19 -15.49
CA GLU A 255 27.35 -19.45 -14.72
C GLU A 255 27.47 -20.66 -15.65
N GLY A 256 26.66 -20.74 -16.70
CA GLY A 256 26.72 -21.82 -17.69
C GLY A 256 28.09 -21.92 -18.38
N MET A 257 28.72 -20.77 -18.69
CA MET A 257 30.06 -20.75 -19.24
C MET A 257 31.11 -21.28 -18.23
N LYS A 258 30.97 -20.93 -16.96
CA LYS A 258 31.85 -21.37 -15.89
C LYS A 258 31.76 -22.89 -15.63
N GLU A 259 30.54 -23.41 -15.62
CA GLU A 259 30.29 -24.85 -15.48
C GLU A 259 30.76 -25.62 -16.68
N GLY A 260 30.47 -25.20 -17.91
CA GLY A 260 30.94 -25.85 -19.14
C GLY A 260 32.45 -25.91 -19.24
N ILE A 261 33.18 -24.84 -18.88
CA ILE A 261 34.65 -24.86 -18.84
C ILE A 261 35.14 -25.87 -17.79
N LYS A 262 34.56 -25.93 -16.62
CA LYS A 262 34.94 -26.83 -15.53
C LYS A 262 34.73 -28.31 -15.90
N GLU A 263 33.59 -28.62 -16.53
CA GLU A 263 33.29 -29.98 -17.02
C GLU A 263 34.22 -30.37 -18.17
N GLY A 264 34.37 -29.54 -19.18
CA GLY A 264 35.28 -29.81 -20.30
C GLY A 264 36.73 -29.99 -19.87
N MET A 265 37.22 -29.20 -18.89
CA MET A 265 38.55 -29.42 -18.32
C MET A 265 38.67 -30.76 -17.58
N LYS A 266 37.62 -31.18 -16.86
CA LYS A 266 37.63 -32.46 -16.12
C LYS A 266 37.60 -33.65 -17.06
N GLU A 267 36.79 -33.60 -18.11
CA GLU A 267 36.70 -34.64 -19.13
C GLU A 267 37.99 -34.74 -19.93
N GLY A 268 38.47 -33.62 -20.47
CA GLY A 268 39.76 -33.62 -21.24
C GLY A 268 40.95 -34.09 -20.42
N LYS A 269 40.99 -33.74 -19.11
CA LYS A 269 42.06 -34.27 -18.23
C LYS A 269 41.92 -35.77 -17.98
N SER A 270 40.70 -36.30 -17.89
CA SER A 270 40.43 -37.73 -17.72
C SER A 270 40.80 -38.53 -18.96
N GLU A 271 40.39 -38.06 -20.14
CA GLU A 271 40.70 -38.69 -21.43
C GLU A 271 42.19 -38.65 -21.74
N GLY A 272 42.82 -37.49 -21.64
CA GLY A 272 44.28 -37.36 -21.89
C GLY A 272 45.12 -38.23 -20.95
N ARG A 273 44.65 -38.44 -19.69
CA ARG A 273 45.29 -39.36 -18.76
C ARG A 273 45.15 -40.82 -19.19
N LYS A 274 43.98 -41.24 -19.71
CA LYS A 274 43.76 -42.59 -20.23
C LYS A 274 44.60 -42.84 -21.45
N GLU A 275 44.54 -41.93 -22.43
CA GLU A 275 45.37 -42.05 -23.65
C GLU A 275 46.87 -42.08 -23.35
N GLY A 276 47.36 -41.21 -22.48
CA GLY A 276 48.78 -41.20 -22.05
C GLY A 276 49.20 -42.48 -21.36
N MET A 277 48.31 -43.08 -20.53
CA MET A 277 48.60 -44.38 -19.91
C MET A 277 48.65 -45.50 -20.94
N GLU A 278 47.78 -45.53 -21.94
CA GLU A 278 47.82 -46.53 -23.00
C GLU A 278 49.08 -46.42 -23.89
N GLN A 279 49.38 -45.18 -24.29
CA GLN A 279 50.63 -44.95 -25.05
C GLN A 279 51.87 -45.33 -24.26
N ALA A 280 51.88 -45.02 -22.95
CA ALA A 280 53.02 -45.48 -22.10
C ALA A 280 53.12 -47.00 -22.01
N LYS A 281 52.02 -47.74 -21.87
CA LYS A 281 51.97 -49.19 -21.88
C LYS A 281 52.50 -49.75 -23.19
N LEU A 282 52.07 -49.22 -24.32
CA LEU A 282 52.54 -49.63 -25.63
C LEU A 282 54.09 -49.39 -25.81
N GLN A 283 54.54 -48.21 -25.33
CA GLN A 283 55.96 -47.88 -25.40
C GLN A 283 56.83 -48.81 -24.51
N ILE A 284 56.34 -49.12 -23.28
CA ILE A 284 56.99 -50.05 -22.36
C ILE A 284 57.03 -51.45 -23.01
N ALA A 285 55.95 -51.95 -23.59
CA ALA A 285 55.83 -53.21 -24.25
C ALA A 285 56.87 -53.31 -25.39
N LYS A 286 56.98 -52.30 -26.27
CA LYS A 286 58.00 -52.25 -27.32
C LYS A 286 59.41 -52.33 -26.78
N ASN A 287 59.71 -51.66 -25.69
CA ASN A 287 61.08 -51.71 -25.11
C ASN A 287 61.39 -53.08 -24.52
N LEU A 288 60.42 -53.71 -23.81
CA LEU A 288 60.61 -55.04 -23.25
C LEU A 288 60.77 -56.10 -24.31
N LEU A 289 60.04 -56.06 -25.43
CA LEU A 289 60.26 -56.96 -26.60
C LEU A 289 61.67 -56.79 -27.22
N ARG A 290 62.15 -55.55 -27.37
CA ARG A 290 63.52 -55.28 -27.86
C ARG A 290 64.63 -55.82 -26.94
N MET A 291 64.33 -55.88 -25.63
CA MET A 291 65.22 -56.46 -24.63
C MET A 291 65.20 -58.00 -24.63
N GLY A 292 64.45 -58.66 -25.50
CA GLY A 292 64.36 -60.09 -25.63
C GLY A 292 63.40 -60.77 -24.65
N MET A 293 62.54 -60.08 -24.00
CA MET A 293 61.56 -60.71 -23.13
C MET A 293 60.48 -61.42 -23.96
N ASP A 294 60.03 -62.57 -23.48
CA ASP A 294 58.93 -63.32 -24.13
C ASP A 294 57.56 -62.57 -24.04
N GLN A 295 56.68 -62.91 -24.96
CA GLN A 295 55.37 -62.22 -25.06
C GLN A 295 54.52 -62.38 -23.81
N GLN A 296 54.57 -63.51 -23.08
CA GLN A 296 53.82 -63.75 -21.86
C GLN A 296 54.31 -62.83 -20.70
N ALA A 297 55.62 -62.66 -20.59
CA ALA A 297 56.18 -61.75 -19.60
C ALA A 297 55.88 -60.30 -19.91
N VAL A 298 55.86 -59.88 -21.19
CA VAL A 298 55.46 -58.52 -21.59
C VAL A 298 53.99 -58.29 -21.33
N GLN A 299 53.08 -59.26 -21.55
CA GLN A 299 51.68 -59.21 -21.24
C GLN A 299 51.46 -59.02 -19.73
N ALA A 300 52.14 -59.82 -18.91
CA ALA A 300 52.02 -59.71 -17.45
C ALA A 300 52.52 -58.35 -16.93
N ALA A 301 53.57 -57.78 -17.53
CA ALA A 301 54.09 -56.47 -17.09
C ALA A 301 53.33 -55.28 -17.54
N THR A 302 52.64 -55.29 -18.69
CA THR A 302 51.96 -54.13 -19.27
C THR A 302 50.47 -54.20 -19.20
N GLY A 303 49.86 -55.41 -19.02
CA GLY A 303 48.45 -55.66 -19.06
C GLY A 303 47.79 -55.47 -20.44
N LEU A 304 48.66 -55.50 -21.54
CA LEU A 304 48.19 -55.49 -22.92
C LEU A 304 47.71 -56.90 -23.31
N THR A 305 46.76 -56.97 -24.23
CA THR A 305 46.29 -58.25 -24.80
C THR A 305 47.32 -58.86 -25.73
N GLU A 306 47.25 -60.18 -25.98
CA GLU A 306 48.16 -60.90 -26.89
C GLU A 306 48.11 -60.30 -28.31
N ASP A 307 46.94 -59.90 -28.78
CA ASP A 307 46.78 -59.30 -30.11
C ASP A 307 47.45 -57.92 -30.21
N GLU A 308 47.31 -57.08 -29.13
CA GLU A 308 47.98 -55.79 -29.07
C GLU A 308 49.51 -55.94 -29.08
N ILE A 309 50.07 -56.97 -28.40
CA ILE A 309 51.49 -57.21 -28.36
C ILE A 309 52.02 -57.74 -29.73
N ARG A 310 51.23 -58.57 -30.42
CA ARG A 310 51.57 -59.04 -31.78
C ARG A 310 51.65 -57.89 -32.78
N THR A 311 50.87 -56.85 -32.66
CA THR A 311 50.97 -55.71 -33.58
C THR A 311 52.19 -54.79 -33.34
N LEU A 312 52.88 -54.99 -32.24
CA LEU A 312 54.12 -54.22 -31.89
C LEU A 312 55.44 -54.78 -32.37
N ASN A 313 55.40 -55.99 -32.93
CA ASN A 313 56.62 -56.68 -33.49
C ASN A 313 56.92 -56.28 -34.91
#